data_c95444b0d4aaa50ef9cf3bcb26640740
#
_entry.id   c95444b0d4aaa50ef9cf3bcb26640740
#
_cell.length_a   1.000
_cell.length_b   1.000
_cell.length_c   1.000
_cell.angle_alpha   90.00
_cell.angle_beta   90.00
_cell.angle_gamma   90.00
#
_symmetry.space_group_name_H-M   'P 1'
#
loop_
_entity.id
_entity.type
_entity.pdbx_description
1 polymer ?
#
loop_
_entity_poly.entity_id
_entity_poly.type
_entity_poly.pdbx_seq_one_letter_code
_entity_poly.pdbx_strand_id
1 'polypeptide(L)'
;MASTTTAAAGAPRRARSRAEDVAGLGSVRALLFVAPALTVIALFLLFPAVWTIYLGLTSYRLTGLAASSTDFVGVGNYLATLRDPAFWSSLRLTVLFVALSGVVGQSVMGFALAWSTRRIAGWARALLESVVLAAWVIPGSVVSFLWIALLDRRGGTLNALMHTPGRAWLIEHPLAVIVIFNIWCGTAFSMQLFSSALSAVPPSQLESARMAGASGWQQLRDVVLPTIRGHVLTNTLMITLWTFNTFTPYLLTAGGPGHRTEIMSVYIYKTAIPGGQLGRGAALSVLMLVINLVIALAYMRVGRSRR
;
A
#
# COMPACT_ATOMS: atom_id res chain seq x y z
N MET A 1 1.96 68.51 51.38
CA MET A 1 0.85 67.77 50.81
C MET A 1 1.10 67.58 49.34
N ALA A 2 1.62 66.44 48.94
CA ALA A 2 1.92 66.10 47.57
C ALA A 2 1.05 64.86 47.20
N SER A 3 0.09 65.03 46.30
CA SER A 3 -0.78 63.99 45.81
C SER A 3 -0.09 63.26 44.66
N THR A 4 0.29 62.01 44.82
CA THR A 4 0.81 61.11 43.82
C THR A 4 -0.35 60.49 43.04
N THR A 5 -0.49 60.85 41.77
CA THR A 5 -1.42 60.28 40.84
C THR A 5 -0.81 59.02 40.25
N THR A 6 -1.39 57.85 40.60
CA THR A 6 -0.94 56.55 40.09
C THR A 6 -1.54 56.36 38.68
N ALA A 7 -0.69 56.36 37.67
CA ALA A 7 -1.04 56.00 36.30
C ALA A 7 -1.24 54.50 36.19
N ALA A 8 -2.45 54.06 35.78
CA ALA A 8 -2.76 52.67 35.48
C ALA A 8 -2.02 52.24 34.21
N ALA A 9 -1.08 51.31 34.36
CA ALA A 9 -0.38 50.69 33.26
C ALA A 9 -1.33 49.79 32.47
N GLY A 10 -1.64 50.18 31.24
CA GLY A 10 -2.42 49.38 30.29
C GLY A 10 -1.69 48.06 29.97
N ALA A 11 -2.38 46.96 30.19
CA ALA A 11 -1.89 45.64 29.85
C ALA A 11 -1.56 45.54 28.34
N PRO A 12 -0.43 44.94 27.93
CA PRO A 12 -0.09 44.82 26.53
C PRO A 12 -1.12 43.90 25.86
N ARG A 13 -1.85 44.42 24.87
CA ARG A 13 -2.64 43.64 23.94
C ARG A 13 -1.73 42.59 23.34
N ARG A 14 -1.95 41.29 23.63
CA ARG A 14 -1.32 40.17 22.97
C ARG A 14 -1.51 40.35 21.48
N ALA A 15 -0.45 40.78 20.80
CA ALA A 15 -0.36 40.70 19.35
C ALA A 15 -0.52 39.20 18.98
N ARG A 16 -1.66 38.87 18.37
CA ARG A 16 -1.78 37.58 17.67
C ARG A 16 -0.57 37.53 16.73
N SER A 17 0.35 36.62 17.01
CA SER A 17 1.46 36.32 16.10
C SER A 17 0.83 35.97 14.76
N ARG A 18 0.91 36.87 13.79
CA ARG A 18 0.79 36.51 12.37
C ARG A 18 1.83 35.42 12.19
N ALA A 19 1.36 34.21 11.83
CA ALA A 19 2.26 33.18 11.33
C ALA A 19 3.14 33.89 10.29
N GLU A 20 4.44 33.92 10.54
CA GLU A 20 5.40 34.54 9.64
C GLU A 20 5.23 33.89 8.28
N ASP A 21 4.87 34.72 7.31
CA ASP A 21 4.68 34.33 5.92
C ASP A 21 6.07 34.05 5.39
N VAL A 22 6.56 32.81 5.57
CA VAL A 22 7.93 32.36 5.26
C VAL A 22 8.32 32.66 3.79
N ALA A 23 7.30 32.87 2.93
CA ALA A 23 7.49 33.20 1.53
C ALA A 23 7.21 34.69 1.20
N GLY A 24 6.79 35.54 2.16
CA GLY A 24 6.43 36.96 1.92
C GLY A 24 5.25 37.17 0.95
N LEU A 25 4.51 36.09 0.64
CA LEU A 25 3.37 36.10 -0.23
C LEU A 25 2.11 36.25 0.62
N GLY A 26 1.31 37.28 0.38
CA GLY A 26 -0.01 37.41 1.02
C GLY A 26 -0.86 36.17 0.71
N SER A 27 -1.77 35.81 1.64
CA SER A 27 -2.59 34.58 1.58
C SER A 27 -3.28 34.35 0.23
N VAL A 28 -3.68 35.38 -0.48
CA VAL A 28 -4.29 35.29 -1.82
C VAL A 28 -3.28 34.87 -2.88
N ARG A 29 -2.07 35.40 -2.85
CA ARG A 29 -1.00 34.99 -3.80
C ARG A 29 -0.55 33.56 -3.54
N ALA A 30 -0.41 33.18 -2.27
CA ALA A 30 -0.12 31.81 -1.90
C ALA A 30 -1.19 30.83 -2.42
N LEU A 31 -2.49 31.21 -2.28
CA LEU A 31 -3.60 30.40 -2.82
C LEU A 31 -3.54 30.29 -4.34
N LEU A 32 -3.25 31.37 -5.06
CA LEU A 32 -3.10 31.36 -6.52
C LEU A 32 -1.95 30.45 -6.99
N PHE A 33 -0.85 30.38 -6.24
CA PHE A 33 0.26 29.46 -6.53
C PHE A 33 -0.15 27.98 -6.34
N VAL A 34 -0.98 27.68 -5.36
CA VAL A 34 -1.43 26.29 -5.06
C VAL A 34 -2.67 25.94 -5.88
N ALA A 35 -3.44 26.92 -6.36
CA ALA A 35 -4.69 26.71 -7.07
C ALA A 35 -4.61 25.71 -8.25
N PRO A 36 -3.59 25.72 -9.13
CA PRO A 36 -3.51 24.74 -10.22
C PRO A 36 -3.42 23.29 -9.67
N ALA A 37 -2.60 23.08 -8.64
CA ALA A 37 -2.48 21.76 -8.02
C ALA A 37 -3.78 21.32 -7.33
N LEU A 38 -4.44 22.24 -6.60
CA LEU A 38 -5.72 21.97 -5.98
C LEU A 38 -6.81 21.68 -7.01
N THR A 39 -6.82 22.36 -8.15
CA THR A 39 -7.76 22.10 -9.24
C THR A 39 -7.58 20.69 -9.81
N VAL A 40 -6.34 20.27 -10.06
CA VAL A 40 -6.04 18.92 -10.53
C VAL A 40 -6.48 17.88 -9.50
N ILE A 41 -6.18 18.07 -8.22
CA ILE A 41 -6.62 17.20 -7.13
C ILE A 41 -8.14 17.14 -7.06
N ALA A 42 -8.82 18.27 -7.15
CA ALA A 42 -10.28 18.33 -7.09
C ALA A 42 -10.94 17.58 -8.25
N LEU A 43 -10.46 17.79 -9.49
CA LEU A 43 -11.03 17.19 -10.69
C LEU A 43 -10.69 15.70 -10.85
N PHE A 44 -9.46 15.30 -10.57
CA PHE A 44 -9.00 13.94 -10.89
C PHE A 44 -8.95 13.00 -9.69
N LEU A 45 -9.01 13.52 -8.47
CA LEU A 45 -9.01 12.69 -7.26
C LEU A 45 -10.33 12.80 -6.49
N LEU A 46 -10.76 14.02 -6.12
CA LEU A 46 -11.94 14.19 -5.29
C LEU A 46 -13.24 13.94 -6.04
N PHE A 47 -13.37 14.47 -7.28
CA PHE A 47 -14.59 14.26 -8.07
C PHE A 47 -14.87 12.77 -8.34
N PRO A 48 -13.92 11.93 -8.85
CA PRO A 48 -14.17 10.51 -9.04
C PRO A 48 -14.48 9.77 -7.73
N ALA A 49 -13.85 10.18 -6.60
CA ALA A 49 -14.14 9.58 -5.29
C ALA A 49 -15.58 9.87 -4.85
N VAL A 50 -16.02 11.12 -4.93
CA VAL A 50 -17.41 11.52 -4.61
C VAL A 50 -18.39 10.84 -5.57
N TRP A 51 -18.06 10.78 -6.86
CA TRP A 51 -18.86 10.09 -7.86
C TRP A 51 -19.02 8.59 -7.56
N THR A 52 -17.94 7.92 -7.12
CA THR A 52 -17.98 6.51 -6.70
C THR A 52 -18.90 6.32 -5.48
N ILE A 53 -18.85 7.24 -4.49
CA ILE A 53 -19.76 7.20 -3.33
C ILE A 53 -21.21 7.35 -3.81
N TYR A 54 -21.48 8.30 -4.71
CA TYR A 54 -22.82 8.50 -5.28
C TYR A 54 -23.30 7.25 -6.03
N LEU A 55 -22.49 6.67 -6.91
CA LEU A 55 -22.84 5.45 -7.62
C LEU A 55 -23.15 4.30 -6.66
N GLY A 56 -22.42 4.19 -5.55
CA GLY A 56 -22.68 3.19 -4.51
C GLY A 56 -24.07 3.29 -3.87
N LEU A 57 -24.71 4.47 -3.97
CA LEU A 57 -26.06 4.71 -3.47
C LEU A 57 -27.15 4.50 -4.53
N THR A 58 -26.79 4.06 -5.74
CA THR A 58 -27.70 3.90 -6.89
C THR A 58 -27.79 2.45 -7.36
N SER A 59 -28.86 2.12 -8.05
CA SER A 59 -29.05 0.81 -8.70
C SER A 59 -28.32 0.67 -10.04
N TYR A 60 -27.35 1.55 -10.34
CA TYR A 60 -26.74 1.66 -11.66
C TYR A 60 -26.13 0.33 -12.14
N ARG A 61 -26.56 -0.06 -13.38
CA ARG A 61 -26.07 -1.24 -14.08
C ARG A 61 -25.53 -0.87 -15.46
N LEU A 62 -24.56 -1.64 -15.95
CA LEU A 62 -23.96 -1.41 -17.28
C LEU A 62 -24.82 -1.97 -18.41
N THR A 63 -25.66 -2.97 -18.15
CA THR A 63 -26.44 -3.70 -19.16
C THR A 63 -27.82 -4.04 -18.64
N GLY A 64 -28.74 -4.34 -19.57
CA GLY A 64 -30.13 -4.72 -19.29
C GLY A 64 -31.06 -3.52 -19.15
N LEU A 65 -32.35 -3.79 -18.90
CA LEU A 65 -33.38 -2.75 -18.75
C LEU A 65 -33.08 -1.79 -17.59
N ALA A 66 -32.40 -2.28 -16.54
CA ALA A 66 -31.97 -1.45 -15.40
C ALA A 66 -30.79 -0.51 -15.73
N ALA A 67 -30.21 -0.55 -16.92
CA ALA A 67 -29.24 0.44 -17.37
C ALA A 67 -29.89 1.75 -17.82
N SER A 68 -31.17 1.69 -18.27
CA SER A 68 -31.94 2.85 -18.71
C SER A 68 -32.64 3.61 -17.56
N SER A 69 -32.83 2.97 -16.40
CA SER A 69 -33.42 3.56 -15.20
C SER A 69 -32.52 3.37 -13.99
N THR A 70 -31.89 4.45 -13.57
CA THR A 70 -31.02 4.44 -12.37
C THR A 70 -31.80 5.02 -11.21
N ASP A 71 -32.15 4.19 -10.24
CA ASP A 71 -32.86 4.59 -9.03
C ASP A 71 -31.89 4.84 -7.88
N PHE A 72 -32.24 5.77 -7.00
CA PHE A 72 -31.52 5.97 -5.76
C PHE A 72 -31.98 4.93 -4.73
N VAL A 73 -31.06 4.01 -4.36
CA VAL A 73 -31.33 2.89 -3.43
C VAL A 73 -30.73 3.13 -2.03
N GLY A 74 -30.16 4.30 -1.80
CA GLY A 74 -29.51 4.65 -0.53
C GLY A 74 -28.44 3.62 -0.13
N VAL A 75 -28.48 3.15 1.10
CA VAL A 75 -27.48 2.18 1.62
C VAL A 75 -27.77 0.72 1.23
N GLY A 76 -28.74 0.46 0.36
CA GLY A 76 -29.15 -0.90 -0.02
C GLY A 76 -28.00 -1.75 -0.55
N ASN A 77 -27.15 -1.19 -1.42
CA ASN A 77 -25.97 -1.90 -1.95
C ASN A 77 -24.95 -2.27 -0.87
N TYR A 78 -24.75 -1.42 0.11
CA TYR A 78 -23.85 -1.66 1.24
C TYR A 78 -24.36 -2.81 2.12
N LEU A 79 -25.65 -2.78 2.46
CA LEU A 79 -26.28 -3.83 3.26
C LEU A 79 -26.30 -5.16 2.52
N ALA A 80 -26.62 -5.16 1.22
CA ALA A 80 -26.56 -6.35 0.40
C ALA A 80 -25.15 -6.93 0.32
N THR A 81 -24.12 -6.08 0.19
CA THR A 81 -22.72 -6.48 0.19
C THR A 81 -22.30 -7.08 1.52
N LEU A 82 -22.63 -6.46 2.64
CA LEU A 82 -22.26 -6.96 3.97
C LEU A 82 -22.95 -8.28 4.34
N ARG A 83 -24.08 -8.59 3.70
CA ARG A 83 -24.80 -9.88 3.85
C ARG A 83 -24.29 -10.95 2.90
N ASP A 84 -23.50 -10.60 1.90
CA ASP A 84 -22.99 -11.55 0.91
C ASP A 84 -21.79 -12.34 1.48
N PRO A 85 -21.88 -13.68 1.56
CA PRO A 85 -20.74 -14.52 1.97
C PRO A 85 -19.50 -14.35 1.10
N ALA A 86 -19.66 -14.03 -0.19
CA ALA A 86 -18.55 -13.80 -1.11
C ALA A 86 -17.70 -12.58 -0.71
N PHE A 87 -18.31 -11.53 -0.18
CA PHE A 87 -17.59 -10.38 0.36
C PHE A 87 -16.63 -10.79 1.49
N TRP A 88 -17.13 -11.55 2.47
CA TRP A 88 -16.31 -11.98 3.60
C TRP A 88 -15.23 -12.99 3.22
N SER A 89 -15.54 -13.86 2.24
CA SER A 89 -14.56 -14.78 1.67
C SER A 89 -13.42 -14.04 1.00
N SER A 90 -13.75 -13.07 0.13
CA SER A 90 -12.76 -12.24 -0.57
C SER A 90 -11.97 -11.36 0.40
N LEU A 91 -12.59 -10.83 1.45
CA LEU A 91 -11.91 -10.06 2.48
C LEU A 91 -10.89 -10.91 3.26
N ARG A 92 -11.31 -12.11 3.72
CA ARG A 92 -10.39 -13.05 4.41
C ARG A 92 -9.22 -13.43 3.52
N LEU A 93 -9.50 -13.74 2.26
CA LEU A 93 -8.46 -14.08 1.29
C LEU A 93 -7.50 -12.91 1.05
N THR A 94 -8.01 -11.67 0.98
CA THR A 94 -7.18 -10.46 0.86
C THR A 94 -6.30 -10.28 2.08
N VAL A 95 -6.83 -10.41 3.28
CA VAL A 95 -6.05 -10.30 4.53
C VAL A 95 -4.94 -11.35 4.56
N LEU A 96 -5.25 -12.61 4.21
CA LEU A 96 -4.25 -13.68 4.14
C LEU A 96 -3.18 -13.39 3.08
N PHE A 97 -3.59 -12.97 1.90
CA PHE A 97 -2.69 -12.60 0.80
C PHE A 97 -1.76 -11.44 1.20
N VAL A 98 -2.30 -10.38 1.79
CA VAL A 98 -1.53 -9.22 2.28
C VAL A 98 -0.57 -9.62 3.39
N ALA A 99 -1.02 -10.42 4.36
CA ALA A 99 -0.18 -10.89 5.46
C ALA A 99 1.00 -11.71 4.95
N LEU A 100 0.75 -12.69 4.08
CA LEU A 100 1.79 -13.59 3.57
C LEU A 100 2.71 -12.90 2.57
N SER A 101 2.17 -12.20 1.57
CA SER A 101 2.98 -11.62 0.51
C SER A 101 3.56 -10.26 0.89
N GLY A 102 2.73 -9.33 1.38
CA GLY A 102 3.14 -7.96 1.70
C GLY A 102 3.89 -7.89 3.02
N VAL A 103 3.18 -8.14 4.13
CA VAL A 103 3.73 -7.89 5.46
C VAL A 103 4.92 -8.79 5.76
N VAL A 104 4.82 -10.09 5.48
CA VAL A 104 5.91 -11.04 5.74
C VAL A 104 6.85 -11.12 4.56
N GLY A 105 6.39 -11.56 3.39
CA GLY A 105 7.25 -11.90 2.26
C GLY A 105 8.10 -10.74 1.76
N GLN A 106 7.45 -9.64 1.34
CA GLN A 106 8.17 -8.47 0.79
C GLN A 106 9.04 -7.79 1.84
N SER A 107 8.57 -7.68 3.09
CA SER A 107 9.35 -7.03 4.15
C SER A 107 10.58 -7.85 4.52
N VAL A 108 10.45 -9.18 4.66
CA VAL A 108 11.57 -10.07 5.00
C VAL A 108 12.58 -10.13 3.86
N MET A 109 12.11 -10.33 2.62
CA MET A 109 13.01 -10.37 1.45
C MET A 109 13.69 -9.03 1.20
N GLY A 110 12.94 -7.93 1.24
CA GLY A 110 13.49 -6.59 1.07
C GLY A 110 14.51 -6.24 2.15
N PHE A 111 14.22 -6.57 3.42
CA PHE A 111 15.18 -6.40 4.51
C PHE A 111 16.42 -7.28 4.34
N ALA A 112 16.25 -8.56 3.99
CA ALA A 112 17.36 -9.48 3.79
C ALA A 112 18.29 -9.02 2.65
N LEU A 113 17.74 -8.54 1.54
CA LEU A 113 18.50 -7.95 0.45
C LEU A 113 19.24 -6.69 0.89
N ALA A 114 18.55 -5.75 1.52
CA ALA A 114 19.16 -4.52 2.01
C ALA A 114 20.25 -4.79 3.06
N TRP A 115 20.07 -5.78 3.92
CA TRP A 115 21.05 -6.18 4.91
C TRP A 115 22.28 -6.84 4.31
N SER A 116 22.11 -7.76 3.35
CA SER A 116 23.20 -8.48 2.70
C SER A 116 24.06 -7.56 1.84
N THR A 117 23.44 -6.60 1.14
CA THR A 117 24.14 -5.65 0.27
C THR A 117 25.03 -4.65 1.00
N ARG A 118 24.88 -4.47 2.31
CA ARG A 118 25.72 -3.55 3.12
C ARG A 118 27.21 -3.92 3.14
N ARG A 119 27.54 -5.19 2.93
CA ARG A 119 28.90 -5.74 3.08
C ARG A 119 29.62 -5.96 1.77
N ILE A 120 28.95 -5.71 0.63
CA ILE A 120 29.56 -5.88 -0.69
C ILE A 120 30.14 -4.56 -1.23
N ALA A 121 31.06 -4.69 -2.17
CA ALA A 121 31.68 -3.53 -2.81
C ALA A 121 30.64 -2.58 -3.42
N GLY A 122 30.89 -1.28 -3.35
CA GLY A 122 29.93 -0.24 -3.75
C GLY A 122 29.40 -0.40 -5.18
N TRP A 123 30.25 -0.77 -6.14
CA TRP A 123 29.83 -1.01 -7.52
C TRP A 123 28.91 -2.23 -7.67
N ALA A 124 29.22 -3.34 -6.95
CA ALA A 124 28.39 -4.54 -6.98
C ALA A 124 27.04 -4.31 -6.29
N ARG A 125 27.04 -3.53 -5.22
CA ARG A 125 25.81 -3.06 -4.56
C ARG A 125 24.96 -2.23 -5.52
N ALA A 126 25.55 -1.23 -6.18
CA ALA A 126 24.84 -0.38 -7.13
C ALA A 126 24.26 -1.21 -8.29
N LEU A 127 25.00 -2.19 -8.80
CA LEU A 127 24.52 -3.09 -9.85
C LEU A 127 23.31 -3.91 -9.37
N LEU A 128 23.39 -4.54 -8.19
CA LEU A 128 22.28 -5.33 -7.64
C LEU A 128 21.05 -4.48 -7.37
N GLU A 129 21.22 -3.31 -6.74
CA GLU A 129 20.12 -2.38 -6.49
C GLU A 129 19.48 -1.91 -7.80
N SER A 130 20.28 -1.64 -8.85
CA SER A 130 19.78 -1.27 -10.18
C SER A 130 18.99 -2.39 -10.85
N VAL A 131 19.45 -3.64 -10.77
CA VAL A 131 18.74 -4.81 -11.34
C VAL A 131 17.41 -5.02 -10.62
N VAL A 132 17.41 -4.96 -9.29
CA VAL A 132 16.19 -5.11 -8.49
C VAL A 132 15.20 -3.98 -8.78
N LEU A 133 15.70 -2.75 -8.92
CA LEU A 133 14.87 -1.60 -9.26
C LEU A 133 14.33 -1.68 -10.69
N ALA A 134 15.16 -2.11 -11.65
CA ALA A 134 14.73 -2.33 -13.04
C ALA A 134 13.60 -3.35 -13.12
N ALA A 135 13.68 -4.45 -12.36
CA ALA A 135 12.61 -5.45 -12.28
C ALA A 135 11.29 -4.85 -11.72
N TRP A 136 11.37 -3.89 -10.79
CA TRP A 136 10.19 -3.22 -10.23
C TRP A 136 9.54 -2.23 -11.19
N VAL A 137 10.32 -1.63 -12.10
CA VAL A 137 9.82 -0.67 -13.10
C VAL A 137 9.07 -1.36 -14.24
N ILE A 138 9.30 -2.66 -14.45
CA ILE A 138 8.58 -3.41 -15.51
C ILE A 138 7.07 -3.37 -15.22
N PRO A 139 6.23 -3.02 -16.22
CA PRO A 139 4.78 -3.02 -16.05
C PRO A 139 4.26 -4.37 -15.53
N GLY A 140 3.39 -4.33 -14.51
CA GLY A 140 2.87 -5.54 -13.88
C GLY A 140 2.14 -6.49 -14.84
N SER A 141 1.56 -5.98 -15.92
CA SER A 141 0.97 -6.78 -17.00
C SER A 141 2.03 -7.62 -17.72
N VAL A 142 3.16 -7.02 -18.09
CA VAL A 142 4.26 -7.72 -18.76
C VAL A 142 4.80 -8.82 -17.85
N VAL A 143 5.05 -8.50 -16.59
CA VAL A 143 5.53 -9.48 -15.59
C VAL A 143 4.53 -10.62 -15.44
N SER A 144 3.22 -10.33 -15.42
CA SER A 144 2.18 -11.36 -15.31
C SER A 144 2.24 -12.34 -16.48
N PHE A 145 2.39 -11.86 -17.71
CA PHE A 145 2.53 -12.74 -18.87
C PHE A 145 3.82 -13.57 -18.85
N LEU A 146 4.93 -12.99 -18.38
CA LEU A 146 6.17 -13.74 -18.17
C LEU A 146 6.00 -14.87 -17.14
N TRP A 147 5.28 -14.60 -16.05
CA TRP A 147 4.97 -15.62 -15.05
C TRP A 147 4.03 -16.70 -15.57
N ILE A 148 3.03 -16.36 -16.39
CA ILE A 148 2.16 -17.33 -17.04
C ILE A 148 3.01 -18.26 -17.95
N ALA A 149 3.91 -17.69 -18.75
CA ALA A 149 4.79 -18.47 -19.60
C ALA A 149 5.77 -19.34 -18.79
N LEU A 150 6.35 -18.81 -17.70
CA LEU A 150 7.22 -19.54 -16.76
C LEU A 150 6.51 -20.76 -16.15
N LEU A 151 5.22 -20.60 -15.81
CA LEU A 151 4.41 -21.58 -15.09
C LEU A 151 3.51 -22.42 -16.02
N ASP A 152 3.69 -22.30 -17.34
CA ASP A 152 2.87 -23.03 -18.31
C ASP A 152 2.97 -24.53 -18.11
N ARG A 153 1.82 -25.20 -18.25
CA ARG A 153 1.71 -26.64 -17.99
C ARG A 153 2.54 -27.47 -18.96
N ARG A 154 2.59 -27.09 -20.24
CA ARG A 154 3.19 -27.90 -21.31
C ARG A 154 4.66 -27.58 -21.55
N GLY A 155 5.01 -26.31 -21.58
CA GLY A 155 6.35 -25.83 -21.96
C GLY A 155 6.98 -24.87 -20.95
N GLY A 156 6.38 -24.70 -19.74
CA GLY A 156 6.88 -23.75 -18.75
C GLY A 156 8.28 -24.09 -18.24
N THR A 157 9.13 -23.08 -18.20
CA THR A 157 10.52 -23.20 -17.73
C THR A 157 10.61 -23.77 -16.32
N LEU A 158 9.66 -23.45 -15.42
CA LEU A 158 9.65 -23.99 -14.06
C LEU A 158 9.44 -25.50 -14.05
N ASN A 159 8.55 -26.02 -14.89
CA ASN A 159 8.32 -27.45 -15.03
C ASN A 159 9.55 -28.18 -15.57
N ALA A 160 10.26 -27.58 -16.53
CA ALA A 160 11.50 -28.13 -17.05
C ALA A 160 12.61 -28.15 -15.97
N LEU A 161 12.77 -27.06 -15.22
CA LEU A 161 13.79 -26.93 -14.19
C LEU A 161 13.55 -27.88 -13.00
N MET A 162 12.28 -28.02 -12.59
CA MET A 162 11.90 -28.88 -11.45
C MET A 162 11.63 -30.33 -11.82
N HIS A 163 11.80 -30.71 -13.10
CA HIS A 163 11.50 -32.06 -13.60
C HIS A 163 10.06 -32.51 -13.28
N THR A 164 9.08 -31.58 -13.38
CA THR A 164 7.66 -31.83 -13.10
C THR A 164 6.78 -31.61 -14.33
N PRO A 165 6.93 -32.44 -15.38
CA PRO A 165 6.20 -32.24 -16.63
C PRO A 165 4.69 -32.32 -16.42
N GLY A 166 3.94 -31.41 -17.02
CA GLY A 166 2.47 -31.39 -16.96
C GLY A 166 1.87 -30.79 -15.70
N ARG A 167 2.65 -30.31 -14.74
CA ARG A 167 2.14 -29.69 -13.51
C ARG A 167 1.49 -28.34 -13.81
N ALA A 168 0.28 -28.15 -13.30
CA ALA A 168 -0.53 -26.96 -13.54
C ALA A 168 -0.51 -26.01 -12.31
N TRP A 169 0.63 -25.34 -12.09
CA TRP A 169 0.89 -24.52 -10.91
C TRP A 169 -0.21 -23.50 -10.59
N LEU A 170 -0.75 -22.82 -11.62
CA LEU A 170 -1.82 -21.82 -11.49
C LEU A 170 -3.17 -22.43 -11.11
N ILE A 171 -3.34 -23.76 -11.27
CA ILE A 171 -4.57 -24.49 -10.95
C ILE A 171 -4.42 -25.21 -9.60
N GLU A 172 -3.30 -25.90 -9.41
CA GLU A 172 -3.05 -26.72 -8.22
C GLU A 172 -2.74 -25.88 -6.99
N HIS A 173 -1.93 -24.81 -7.16
CA HIS A 173 -1.45 -23.95 -6.08
C HIS A 173 -1.66 -22.45 -6.36
N PRO A 174 -2.88 -22.01 -6.73
CA PRO A 174 -3.11 -20.66 -7.24
C PRO A 174 -2.77 -19.57 -6.21
N LEU A 175 -3.12 -19.77 -4.93
CA LEU A 175 -2.81 -18.81 -3.88
C LEU A 175 -1.29 -18.68 -3.64
N ALA A 176 -0.58 -19.80 -3.58
CA ALA A 176 0.89 -19.77 -3.40
C ALA A 176 1.56 -19.03 -4.56
N VAL A 177 1.11 -19.26 -5.78
CA VAL A 177 1.64 -18.59 -6.97
C VAL A 177 1.44 -17.08 -6.90
N ILE A 178 0.22 -16.59 -6.60
CA ILE A 178 -0.01 -15.15 -6.53
C ILE A 178 0.71 -14.51 -5.33
N VAL A 179 0.91 -15.24 -4.23
CA VAL A 179 1.70 -14.78 -3.07
C VAL A 179 3.17 -14.61 -3.47
N ILE A 180 3.79 -15.64 -4.09
CA ILE A 180 5.19 -15.58 -4.51
C ILE A 180 5.41 -14.51 -5.58
N PHE A 181 4.50 -14.43 -6.56
CA PHE A 181 4.48 -13.37 -7.56
C PHE A 181 4.48 -11.97 -6.92
N ASN A 182 3.58 -11.74 -5.96
CA ASN A 182 3.48 -10.44 -5.30
C ASN A 182 4.71 -10.13 -4.42
N ILE A 183 5.32 -11.15 -3.80
CA ILE A 183 6.59 -10.98 -3.07
C ILE A 183 7.66 -10.49 -4.04
N TRP A 184 7.80 -11.14 -5.20
CA TRP A 184 8.77 -10.76 -6.21
C TRP A 184 8.54 -9.31 -6.67
N CYS A 185 7.30 -8.94 -7.01
CA CYS A 185 6.96 -7.58 -7.47
C CYS A 185 7.28 -6.48 -6.45
N GLY A 186 7.00 -6.71 -5.18
CA GLY A 186 7.09 -5.65 -4.16
C GLY A 186 8.39 -5.63 -3.37
N THR A 187 9.25 -6.64 -3.51
CA THR A 187 10.52 -6.76 -2.75
C THR A 187 11.44 -5.56 -2.99
N ALA A 188 11.51 -5.04 -4.21
CA ALA A 188 12.36 -3.92 -4.56
C ALA A 188 12.02 -2.66 -3.75
N PHE A 189 10.74 -2.33 -3.60
CA PHE A 189 10.29 -1.19 -2.82
C PHE A 189 10.69 -1.32 -1.34
N SER A 190 10.45 -2.49 -0.75
CA SER A 190 10.87 -2.77 0.63
C SER A 190 12.39 -2.71 0.79
N MET A 191 13.15 -3.23 -0.18
CA MET A 191 14.61 -3.15 -0.18
C MET A 191 15.11 -1.70 -0.17
N GLN A 192 14.55 -0.81 -0.99
CA GLN A 192 14.92 0.60 -1.02
C GLN A 192 14.65 1.32 0.30
N LEU A 193 13.46 1.10 0.89
CA LEU A 193 13.12 1.68 2.18
C LEU A 193 14.06 1.17 3.29
N PHE A 194 14.36 -0.11 3.31
CA PHE A 194 15.28 -0.67 4.31
C PHE A 194 16.74 -0.27 4.06
N SER A 195 17.19 -0.14 2.81
CA SER A 195 18.54 0.38 2.50
C SER A 195 18.71 1.80 3.04
N SER A 196 17.71 2.67 2.85
CA SER A 196 17.69 4.01 3.42
C SER A 196 17.68 3.99 4.96
N ALA A 197 16.81 3.17 5.55
CA ALA A 197 16.70 3.04 7.00
C ALA A 197 18.02 2.55 7.64
N LEU A 198 18.65 1.56 7.02
CA LEU A 198 19.93 0.99 7.49
C LEU A 198 21.08 1.98 7.37
N SER A 199 21.05 2.90 6.41
CA SER A 199 22.06 3.96 6.28
C SER A 199 21.95 5.01 7.40
N ALA A 200 20.80 5.13 8.06
CA ALA A 200 20.59 6.02 9.20
C ALA A 200 21.08 5.44 10.53
N VAL A 201 21.49 4.16 10.59
CA VAL A 201 22.06 3.54 11.82
C VAL A 201 23.49 4.03 12.01
N PRO A 202 23.81 4.72 13.15
CA PRO A 202 25.14 5.24 13.39
C PRO A 202 26.20 4.11 13.45
N PRO A 203 27.31 4.21 12.69
CA PRO A 203 28.38 3.19 12.73
C PRO A 203 28.94 2.95 14.14
N SER A 204 29.04 4.02 14.94
CA SER A 204 29.55 3.95 16.33
C SER A 204 28.74 3.00 17.23
N GLN A 205 27.42 2.92 17.04
CA GLN A 205 26.58 1.97 17.79
C GLN A 205 26.90 0.51 17.44
N LEU A 206 27.15 0.23 16.15
CA LEU A 206 27.52 -1.11 15.70
C LEU A 206 28.94 -1.49 16.15
N GLU A 207 29.87 -0.54 16.15
CA GLU A 207 31.23 -0.72 16.64
C GLU A 207 31.24 -0.98 18.13
N SER A 208 30.51 -0.19 18.92
CA SER A 208 30.38 -0.40 20.38
C SER A 208 29.80 -1.78 20.69
N ALA A 209 28.77 -2.22 19.96
CA ALA A 209 28.20 -3.55 20.13
C ALA A 209 29.20 -4.66 19.80
N ARG A 210 30.04 -4.48 18.75
CA ARG A 210 31.12 -5.41 18.41
C ARG A 210 32.18 -5.48 19.48
N MET A 211 32.58 -4.33 20.02
CA MET A 211 33.56 -4.26 21.14
C MET A 211 33.04 -4.96 22.40
N ALA A 212 31.70 -4.95 22.60
CA ALA A 212 31.05 -5.69 23.69
C ALA A 212 30.85 -7.19 23.36
N GLY A 213 31.38 -7.70 22.25
CA GLY A 213 31.29 -9.12 21.85
C GLY A 213 29.96 -9.53 21.21
N ALA A 214 29.11 -8.59 20.82
CA ALA A 214 27.80 -8.91 20.21
C ALA A 214 27.94 -9.60 18.85
N SER A 215 27.31 -10.76 18.70
CA SER A 215 27.19 -11.48 17.42
C SER A 215 26.37 -10.67 16.40
N GLY A 216 26.46 -11.02 15.10
CA GLY A 216 25.71 -10.34 14.06
C GLY A 216 24.19 -10.35 14.29
N TRP A 217 23.64 -11.43 14.86
CA TRP A 217 22.24 -11.53 15.25
C TRP A 217 21.89 -10.61 16.43
N GLN A 218 22.74 -10.53 17.43
CA GLN A 218 22.57 -9.61 18.56
C GLN A 218 22.63 -8.14 18.10
N GLN A 219 23.60 -7.79 17.22
CA GLN A 219 23.66 -6.46 16.61
C GLN A 219 22.36 -6.13 15.85
N LEU A 220 21.83 -7.09 15.08
CA LEU A 220 20.55 -6.90 14.35
C LEU A 220 19.41 -6.67 15.33
N ARG A 221 19.22 -7.58 16.30
CA ARG A 221 18.07 -7.58 17.20
C ARG A 221 18.08 -6.41 18.18
N ASP A 222 19.25 -6.12 18.76
CA ASP A 222 19.37 -5.25 19.92
C ASP A 222 19.79 -3.81 19.55
N VAL A 223 20.36 -3.60 18.36
CA VAL A 223 20.80 -2.28 17.88
C VAL A 223 20.01 -1.85 16.64
N VAL A 224 20.05 -2.65 15.57
CA VAL A 224 19.53 -2.24 14.27
C VAL A 224 17.99 -2.16 14.27
N LEU A 225 17.30 -3.24 14.60
CA LEU A 225 15.84 -3.29 14.56
C LEU A 225 15.18 -2.25 15.48
N PRO A 226 15.65 -2.02 16.71
CA PRO A 226 15.13 -0.93 17.54
C PRO A 226 15.36 0.45 16.93
N THR A 227 16.54 0.69 16.33
CA THR A 227 16.87 1.98 15.71
C THR A 227 15.96 2.26 14.48
N ILE A 228 15.73 1.27 13.63
CA ILE A 228 14.93 1.46 12.41
C ILE A 228 13.45 1.14 12.59
N ARG A 229 12.95 0.92 13.81
CA ARG A 229 11.56 0.49 14.07
C ARG A 229 10.49 1.37 13.38
N GLY A 230 10.73 2.68 13.32
CA GLY A 230 9.85 3.62 12.64
C GLY A 230 9.77 3.34 11.13
N HIS A 231 10.90 3.04 10.51
CA HIS A 231 10.98 2.68 9.09
C HIS A 231 10.32 1.31 8.81
N VAL A 232 10.49 0.34 9.74
CA VAL A 232 9.78 -0.96 9.64
C VAL A 232 8.28 -0.74 9.65
N LEU A 233 7.74 0.08 10.56
CA LEU A 233 6.31 0.40 10.60
C LEU A 233 5.85 1.12 9.33
N THR A 234 6.63 2.08 8.83
CA THR A 234 6.31 2.80 7.59
C THR A 234 6.31 1.86 6.39
N ASN A 235 7.32 1.00 6.25
CA ASN A 235 7.35 -0.01 5.20
C ASN A 235 6.13 -0.93 5.28
N THR A 236 5.84 -1.47 6.47
CA THR A 236 4.71 -2.38 6.66
C THR A 236 3.38 -1.71 6.32
N LEU A 237 3.17 -0.44 6.71
CA LEU A 237 1.97 0.31 6.33
C LEU A 237 1.88 0.48 4.81
N MET A 238 2.94 0.97 4.17
CA MET A 238 2.95 1.24 2.72
C MET A 238 2.68 -0.04 1.93
N ILE A 239 3.38 -1.12 2.25
CA ILE A 239 3.21 -2.42 1.59
C ILE A 239 1.82 -3.00 1.85
N THR A 240 1.28 -2.86 3.08
CA THR A 240 -0.08 -3.31 3.39
C THR A 240 -1.10 -2.61 2.50
N LEU A 241 -1.07 -1.29 2.45
CA LEU A 241 -2.01 -0.51 1.64
C LEU A 241 -1.84 -0.78 0.14
N TRP A 242 -0.60 -0.89 -0.34
CA TRP A 242 -0.33 -1.20 -1.74
C TRP A 242 -0.84 -2.59 -2.12
N THR A 243 -0.46 -3.62 -1.35
CA THR A 243 -0.85 -5.00 -1.63
C THR A 243 -2.36 -5.21 -1.48
N PHE A 244 -3.01 -4.52 -0.52
CA PHE A 244 -4.46 -4.59 -0.33
C PHE A 244 -5.22 -4.12 -1.59
N ASN A 245 -4.68 -3.14 -2.30
CA ASN A 245 -5.29 -2.55 -3.50
C ASN A 245 -4.77 -3.15 -4.82
N THR A 246 -3.87 -4.15 -4.78
CA THR A 246 -3.31 -4.71 -6.01
C THR A 246 -4.35 -5.49 -6.81
N PHE A 247 -4.34 -5.29 -8.13
CA PHE A 247 -5.20 -6.00 -9.07
C PHE A 247 -4.42 -6.99 -9.96
N THR A 248 -3.10 -6.90 -9.94
CA THR A 248 -2.22 -7.70 -10.81
C THR A 248 -2.45 -9.23 -10.71
N PRO A 249 -2.79 -9.82 -9.53
CA PRO A 249 -3.13 -11.24 -9.42
C PRO A 249 -4.29 -11.69 -10.32
N TYR A 250 -5.19 -10.79 -10.69
CA TYR A 250 -6.24 -11.09 -11.66
C TYR A 250 -5.68 -11.57 -13.01
N LEU A 251 -4.61 -10.95 -13.47
CA LEU A 251 -3.97 -11.30 -14.76
C LEU A 251 -3.42 -12.73 -14.78
N LEU A 252 -3.05 -13.28 -13.61
CA LEU A 252 -2.52 -14.64 -13.48
C LEU A 252 -3.60 -15.71 -13.44
N THR A 253 -4.68 -15.46 -12.70
CA THR A 253 -5.64 -16.51 -12.33
C THR A 253 -7.10 -16.12 -12.56
N ALA A 254 -7.40 -14.86 -12.90
CA ALA A 254 -8.75 -14.31 -13.03
C ALA A 254 -9.63 -14.58 -11.77
N GLY A 255 -9.00 -14.73 -10.57
CA GLY A 255 -9.68 -15.08 -9.34
C GLY A 255 -9.93 -16.58 -9.13
N GLY A 256 -9.53 -17.43 -10.09
CA GLY A 256 -9.77 -18.87 -10.10
C GLY A 256 -8.60 -19.74 -9.60
N PRO A 257 -8.75 -21.07 -9.67
CA PRO A 257 -10.02 -21.79 -9.88
C PRO A 257 -10.94 -21.69 -8.65
N GLY A 258 -12.26 -21.69 -8.88
CA GLY A 258 -13.25 -21.77 -7.81
C GLY A 258 -13.15 -20.66 -6.76
N HIS A 259 -12.92 -19.41 -7.17
CA HIS A 259 -12.75 -18.23 -6.29
C HIS A 259 -11.55 -18.29 -5.32
N ARG A 260 -10.60 -19.23 -5.50
CA ARG A 260 -9.47 -19.46 -4.58
C ARG A 260 -8.43 -18.33 -4.57
N THR A 261 -8.49 -17.40 -5.51
CA THR A 261 -7.63 -16.21 -5.60
C THR A 261 -8.43 -14.93 -5.83
N GLU A 262 -9.72 -14.98 -5.52
CA GLU A 262 -10.61 -13.83 -5.69
C GLU A 262 -10.47 -12.87 -4.51
N ILE A 263 -9.35 -12.16 -4.47
CA ILE A 263 -9.11 -11.07 -3.51
C ILE A 263 -10.08 -9.91 -3.76
N MET A 264 -10.20 -9.00 -2.81
CA MET A 264 -11.21 -7.93 -2.81
C MET A 264 -11.21 -7.10 -4.10
N SER A 265 -10.04 -6.69 -4.60
CA SER A 265 -9.90 -5.94 -5.86
C SER A 265 -10.45 -6.71 -7.07
N VAL A 266 -10.21 -8.03 -7.10
CA VAL A 266 -10.73 -8.93 -8.15
C VAL A 266 -12.24 -9.09 -8.02
N TYR A 267 -12.76 -9.26 -6.81
CA TYR A 267 -14.20 -9.37 -6.55
C TYR A 267 -14.95 -8.09 -6.93
N ILE A 268 -14.40 -6.91 -6.60
CA ILE A 268 -14.94 -5.61 -7.01
C ILE A 268 -15.03 -5.54 -8.54
N TYR A 269 -13.94 -5.83 -9.22
CA TYR A 269 -13.90 -5.80 -10.70
C TYR A 269 -14.92 -6.75 -11.31
N LYS A 270 -14.98 -7.99 -10.85
CA LYS A 270 -15.92 -9.01 -11.39
C LYS A 270 -17.38 -8.64 -11.17
N THR A 271 -17.68 -8.01 -10.04
CA THR A 271 -19.04 -7.52 -9.75
C THR A 271 -19.41 -6.32 -10.61
N ALA A 272 -18.50 -5.35 -10.73
CA ALA A 272 -18.76 -4.09 -11.43
C ALA A 272 -18.84 -4.27 -12.95
N ILE A 273 -17.82 -4.91 -13.54
CA ILE A 273 -17.63 -4.93 -15.00
C ILE A 273 -18.28 -6.16 -15.63
N PRO A 274 -17.77 -7.41 -15.50
CA PRO A 274 -18.45 -8.56 -16.13
C PRO A 274 -19.80 -8.87 -15.48
N GLY A 275 -20.00 -8.57 -14.20
CA GLY A 275 -21.28 -8.70 -13.51
C GLY A 275 -22.28 -7.57 -13.83
N GLY A 276 -21.84 -6.49 -14.48
CA GLY A 276 -22.68 -5.36 -14.88
C GLY A 276 -23.29 -4.56 -13.73
N GLN A 277 -22.91 -4.83 -12.46
CA GLN A 277 -23.50 -4.22 -11.26
C GLN A 277 -22.62 -3.06 -10.76
N LEU A 278 -22.58 -1.94 -11.52
CA LEU A 278 -21.66 -0.85 -11.22
C LEU A 278 -21.95 -0.17 -9.87
N GLY A 279 -23.21 0.02 -9.52
CA GLY A 279 -23.61 0.57 -8.21
C GLY A 279 -23.12 -0.30 -7.05
N ARG A 280 -23.25 -1.63 -7.16
CA ARG A 280 -22.75 -2.56 -6.15
C ARG A 280 -21.21 -2.60 -6.11
N GLY A 281 -20.55 -2.59 -7.28
CA GLY A 281 -19.09 -2.49 -7.37
C GLY A 281 -18.55 -1.21 -6.74
N ALA A 282 -19.26 -0.09 -6.94
CA ALA A 282 -18.93 1.19 -6.29
C ALA A 282 -19.09 1.12 -4.77
N ALA A 283 -20.17 0.52 -4.25
CA ALA A 283 -20.34 0.30 -2.81
C ALA A 283 -19.23 -0.57 -2.21
N LEU A 284 -18.83 -1.65 -2.91
CA LEU A 284 -17.68 -2.49 -2.55
C LEU A 284 -16.38 -1.68 -2.49
N SER A 285 -16.15 -0.80 -3.46
CA SER A 285 -14.95 0.07 -3.49
C SER A 285 -14.92 1.04 -2.32
N VAL A 286 -16.06 1.61 -1.93
CA VAL A 286 -16.17 2.49 -0.75
C VAL A 286 -15.91 1.70 0.54
N LEU A 287 -16.45 0.48 0.68
CA LEU A 287 -16.16 -0.38 1.84
C LEU A 287 -14.66 -0.71 1.91
N MET A 288 -14.03 -1.01 0.79
CA MET A 288 -12.59 -1.24 0.71
C MET A 288 -11.79 0.00 1.11
N LEU A 289 -12.22 1.20 0.69
CA LEU A 289 -11.61 2.47 1.11
C LEU A 289 -11.70 2.66 2.64
N VAL A 290 -12.87 2.38 3.24
CA VAL A 290 -13.07 2.47 4.69
C VAL A 290 -12.14 1.48 5.42
N ILE A 291 -12.02 0.25 4.95
CA ILE A 291 -11.10 -0.74 5.52
C ILE A 291 -9.64 -0.25 5.44
N ASN A 292 -9.21 0.27 4.29
CA ASN A 292 -7.88 0.86 4.13
C ASN A 292 -7.63 2.03 5.10
N LEU A 293 -8.63 2.89 5.29
CA LEU A 293 -8.54 4.00 6.24
C LEU A 293 -8.40 3.50 7.68
N VAL A 294 -9.18 2.49 8.08
CA VAL A 294 -9.08 1.86 9.41
C VAL A 294 -7.69 1.26 9.62
N ILE A 295 -7.16 0.54 8.63
CA ILE A 295 -5.81 -0.01 8.67
C ILE A 295 -4.78 1.11 8.84
N ALA A 296 -4.85 2.18 8.03
CA ALA A 296 -3.92 3.31 8.12
C ALA A 296 -3.96 3.99 9.49
N LEU A 297 -5.16 4.23 10.03
CA LEU A 297 -5.34 4.83 11.35
C LEU A 297 -4.79 3.94 12.47
N ALA A 298 -5.00 2.62 12.38
CA ALA A 298 -4.45 1.66 13.34
C ALA A 298 -2.91 1.70 13.36
N TYR A 299 -2.27 1.67 12.19
CA TYR A 299 -0.80 1.78 12.09
C TYR A 299 -0.28 3.12 12.63
N MET A 300 -0.95 4.23 12.32
CA MET A 300 -0.55 5.55 12.85
C MET A 300 -0.65 5.62 14.37
N ARG A 301 -1.68 5.01 14.98
CA ARG A 301 -1.80 4.94 16.45
C ARG A 301 -0.67 4.12 17.07
N VAL A 302 -0.35 2.96 16.52
CA VAL A 302 0.77 2.13 16.98
C VAL A 302 2.10 2.87 16.86
N GLY A 303 2.30 3.61 15.78
CA GLY A 303 3.51 4.43 15.57
C GLY A 303 3.65 5.58 16.56
N ARG A 304 2.54 6.21 16.97
CA ARG A 304 2.55 7.31 17.97
C ARG A 304 2.79 6.82 19.39
N SER A 305 2.22 5.71 19.78
CA SER A 305 2.32 5.19 21.16
C SER A 305 3.72 4.67 21.52
N ARG A 306 4.61 4.57 20.54
CA ARG A 306 5.98 4.05 20.70
C ARG A 306 7.08 5.12 20.52
N ARG A 307 6.69 6.39 20.35
CA ARG A 307 7.58 7.56 20.42
C ARG A 307 7.60 8.10 21.83
#